data_15d8b5847d1cbdcca130d1aa73c6c99a
#
_entry.id   15d8b5847d1cbdcca130d1aa73c6c99a
#
_cell.length_a   1.000
_cell.length_b   1.000
_cell.length_c   1.000
_cell.angle_alpha   90.00
_cell.angle_beta   90.00
_cell.angle_gamma   90.00
#
_symmetry.space_group_name_H-M   'P 1'
#
loop_
_entity.id
_entity.type
_entity.pdbx_description
1 polymer ?
#
loop_
_entity_poly.entity_id
_entity_poly.type
_entity_poly.pdbx_seq_one_letter_code
_entity_poly.pdbx_strand_id
1 'polypeptide(L)'
;MLAVALLAAAGMAQWTRDPGGRSGRGGFGGGSRGGRAGVPDWENDAELPHDKFTFARVQYSGYGRGFGGWRVDYPNADLNFSYRIEQLTAIKADPNGTLVEFTGNRLKEHPFVYITDPRSMSLGEDEVEGFREYLLNGGFFMADDFWSESEWETFYREMKRVFPNIEPVDLAVDHPLFNHVFPLNEKPQVPSEDWYVDRFATPQQALDSGVTWETKRYESMPPKPHYYAYFDKKGRMMGVACHNTDIGDGWEEEGATPWYFKHFSEPKSYPMGINILIYAMTH
;
A
#
# COMPACT_ATOMS: atom_id res chain seq x y z
N MET A 1 24.99 -19.85 -11.52
CA MET A 1 23.63 -20.37 -11.33
C MET A 1 23.55 -20.97 -9.93
N LEU A 2 23.13 -20.17 -8.95
CA LEU A 2 22.76 -20.66 -7.62
C LEU A 2 21.25 -20.75 -7.60
N ALA A 3 20.73 -21.98 -7.56
CA ALA A 3 19.32 -22.23 -7.35
C ALA A 3 19.01 -21.98 -5.87
N VAL A 4 18.33 -20.89 -5.54
CA VAL A 4 17.72 -20.69 -4.24
C VAL A 4 16.46 -21.55 -4.21
N ALA A 5 16.54 -22.72 -3.60
CA ALA A 5 15.38 -23.55 -3.30
C ALA A 5 14.60 -22.87 -2.15
N LEU A 6 13.56 -22.11 -2.48
CA LEU A 6 12.54 -21.69 -1.54
C LEU A 6 11.75 -22.94 -1.13
N LEU A 7 12.07 -23.50 0.04
CA LEU A 7 11.21 -24.40 0.75
C LEU A 7 9.97 -23.61 1.21
N ALA A 8 8.91 -23.71 0.44
CA ALA A 8 7.58 -23.36 0.91
C ALA A 8 7.17 -24.37 1.99
N ALA A 9 7.63 -24.15 3.21
CA ALA A 9 7.00 -24.76 4.37
C ALA A 9 5.63 -24.08 4.50
N ALA A 10 4.57 -24.84 4.16
CA ALA A 10 3.21 -24.52 4.55
C ALA A 10 3.09 -24.65 6.07
N GLY A 11 3.77 -23.76 6.80
CA GLY A 11 3.49 -23.48 8.19
C GLY A 11 2.37 -22.45 8.17
N MET A 12 1.16 -22.85 8.58
CA MET A 12 0.18 -21.89 9.05
C MET A 12 0.84 -21.14 10.19
N ALA A 13 1.43 -19.97 9.89
CA ALA A 13 1.85 -19.05 10.91
C ALA A 13 0.58 -18.72 11.67
N GLN A 14 0.48 -19.16 12.91
CA GLN A 14 -0.59 -18.76 13.79
C GLN A 14 -0.41 -17.26 14.00
N TRP A 15 -1.30 -16.49 13.41
CA TRP A 15 -1.43 -15.07 13.62
C TRP A 15 -1.85 -14.84 15.07
N THR A 16 -0.90 -14.88 16.01
CA THR A 16 -1.18 -14.66 17.41
C THR A 16 -1.23 -13.17 17.67
N ARG A 17 -2.44 -12.69 17.90
CA ARG A 17 -2.69 -11.36 18.45
C ARG A 17 -2.18 -11.34 19.88
N ASP A 18 -1.39 -10.33 20.23
CA ASP A 18 -1.10 -10.05 21.64
C ASP A 18 -2.40 -9.56 22.31
N PRO A 19 -2.91 -10.24 23.39
CA PRO A 19 -4.22 -9.90 23.97
C PRO A 19 -4.27 -8.56 24.71
N GLY A 20 -3.22 -7.75 24.70
CA GLY A 20 -3.11 -6.50 25.45
C GLY A 20 -3.55 -5.22 24.73
N GLY A 21 -3.87 -5.24 23.45
CA GLY A 21 -4.26 -4.06 22.67
C GLY A 21 -5.70 -3.64 22.96
N ARG A 22 -5.90 -2.53 23.68
CA ARG A 22 -7.20 -1.88 23.84
C ARG A 22 -7.71 -1.43 22.48
N SER A 23 -8.87 -1.95 22.08
CA SER A 23 -9.65 -1.43 20.97
C SER A 23 -10.03 0.04 21.22
N GLY A 24 -9.29 0.96 20.62
CA GLY A 24 -9.74 2.34 20.50
C GLY A 24 -10.65 2.41 19.27
N ARG A 25 -11.92 2.77 19.47
CA ARG A 25 -12.78 3.21 18.38
C ARG A 25 -12.10 4.39 17.71
N GLY A 26 -11.64 4.22 16.47
CA GLY A 26 -11.13 5.27 15.63
C GLY A 26 -12.28 6.18 15.21
N GLY A 27 -12.53 7.23 15.98
CA GLY A 27 -13.29 8.38 15.52
C GLY A 27 -12.37 9.20 14.61
N PHE A 28 -12.89 9.71 13.52
CA PHE A 28 -12.27 10.70 12.66
C PHE A 28 -11.53 11.77 13.46
N GLY A 29 -10.23 11.87 13.30
CA GLY A 29 -9.44 12.99 13.78
C GLY A 29 -8.86 12.84 15.17
N GLY A 30 -7.60 12.54 15.23
CA GLY A 30 -6.81 12.67 16.44
C GLY A 30 -5.73 11.61 16.51
N GLY A 31 -4.75 11.70 15.62
CA GLY A 31 -3.53 10.92 15.76
C GLY A 31 -2.99 11.04 17.17
N SER A 32 -2.93 9.93 17.87
CA SER A 32 -2.22 9.84 19.15
C SER A 32 -0.77 10.22 18.89
N ARG A 33 -0.41 11.45 19.24
CA ARG A 33 0.97 11.91 19.15
C ARG A 33 1.82 11.04 20.07
N GLY A 34 2.59 10.13 19.50
CA GLY A 34 3.64 9.41 20.20
C GLY A 34 3.44 7.94 20.50
N GLY A 35 2.42 7.26 19.92
CA GLY A 35 2.24 5.82 20.09
C GLY A 35 2.52 5.07 18.79
N ARG A 36 3.10 3.88 18.89
CA ARG A 36 3.31 2.94 17.76
C ARG A 36 2.04 2.14 17.40
N ALA A 37 0.85 2.67 17.68
CA ALA A 37 -0.45 2.02 17.39
C ALA A 37 -0.56 0.55 17.87
N GLY A 38 0.17 0.19 18.93
CA GLY A 38 0.24 -1.19 19.43
C GLY A 38 1.25 -2.09 18.72
N VAL A 39 1.93 -1.61 17.68
CA VAL A 39 3.00 -2.35 17.01
C VAL A 39 4.21 -2.46 17.94
N PRO A 40 4.79 -3.65 18.16
CA PRO A 40 6.01 -3.81 18.94
C PRO A 40 7.16 -3.01 18.35
N ASP A 41 8.08 -2.58 19.19
CA ASP A 41 9.35 -2.05 18.75
C ASP A 41 10.37 -3.19 18.64
N TRP A 42 11.31 -3.08 17.72
CA TRP A 42 12.42 -4.02 17.58
C TRP A 42 13.69 -3.28 17.14
N GLU A 43 14.80 -3.89 17.39
CA GLU A 43 16.10 -3.38 16.97
C GLU A 43 16.66 -4.26 15.84
N ASN A 44 17.18 -3.62 14.82
CA ASN A 44 17.92 -4.29 13.76
C ASN A 44 19.39 -4.44 14.17
N ASP A 45 20.09 -5.39 13.51
CA ASP A 45 21.50 -5.63 13.73
C ASP A 45 22.33 -4.35 13.50
N ALA A 46 23.03 -3.91 14.53
CA ALA A 46 23.85 -2.70 14.47
C ALA A 46 25.08 -2.87 13.55
N GLU A 47 25.50 -4.10 13.25
CA GLU A 47 26.61 -4.38 12.33
C GLU A 47 26.16 -4.28 10.85
N LEU A 48 24.84 -4.34 10.58
CA LEU A 48 24.26 -4.29 9.25
C LEU A 48 23.19 -3.18 9.14
N PRO A 49 23.53 -1.91 9.42
CA PRO A 49 22.55 -0.83 9.56
C PRO A 49 21.79 -0.50 8.24
N HIS A 50 22.35 -0.90 7.11
CA HIS A 50 21.77 -0.65 5.77
C HIS A 50 21.15 -1.88 5.13
N ASP A 51 21.25 -3.06 5.75
CA ASP A 51 20.67 -4.31 5.23
C ASP A 51 19.26 -4.52 5.77
N LYS A 52 18.41 -3.53 5.54
CA LYS A 52 17.01 -3.54 5.97
C LYS A 52 16.12 -2.78 4.99
N PHE A 53 14.91 -3.24 4.84
CA PHE A 53 13.84 -2.50 4.17
C PHE A 53 13.38 -1.35 5.09
N THR A 54 13.23 -0.15 4.55
CA THR A 54 12.60 0.98 5.24
C THR A 54 11.35 1.38 4.46
N PHE A 55 10.19 1.32 5.11
CA PHE A 55 8.94 1.80 4.50
C PHE A 55 9.07 3.32 4.29
N ALA A 56 9.11 3.75 3.04
CA ALA A 56 9.26 5.14 2.67
C ALA A 56 7.96 5.69 2.09
N ARG A 57 7.26 6.53 2.87
CA ARG A 57 6.03 7.21 2.45
C ARG A 57 6.35 8.55 1.82
N VAL A 58 5.74 8.84 0.68
CA VAL A 58 5.97 10.11 -0.03
C VAL A 58 5.07 11.22 0.52
N GLN A 59 5.69 12.33 0.91
CA GLN A 59 5.01 13.61 1.15
C GLN A 59 4.96 14.38 -0.16
N TYR A 60 3.86 14.30 -0.87
CA TYR A 60 3.65 14.99 -2.14
C TYR A 60 2.82 16.26 -1.97
N SER A 61 2.95 17.19 -2.90
CA SER A 61 2.13 18.38 -2.98
C SER A 61 0.73 18.08 -3.51
N GLY A 62 -0.29 18.73 -2.95
CA GLY A 62 -1.68 18.51 -3.34
C GLY A 62 -2.58 19.71 -3.13
N TYR A 63 -3.76 19.68 -3.73
CA TYR A 63 -4.79 20.71 -3.56
C TYR A 63 -5.55 20.50 -2.26
N GLY A 64 -5.77 21.59 -1.53
CA GLY A 64 -6.66 21.63 -0.37
C GLY A 64 -5.95 21.60 0.97
N ARG A 65 -6.62 22.23 1.97
CA ARG A 65 -6.21 22.27 3.39
C ARG A 65 -7.13 21.31 4.16
N GLY A 66 -7.10 20.01 3.87
CA GLY A 66 -8.02 19.07 4.48
C GLY A 66 -7.31 17.85 5.08
N PHE A 67 -8.08 17.04 5.80
CA PHE A 67 -7.72 15.68 6.17
C PHE A 67 -7.69 14.85 4.88
N GLY A 68 -6.59 14.18 4.58
CA GLY A 68 -6.40 13.38 3.38
C GLY A 68 -5.01 13.58 2.74
N GLY A 69 -4.83 12.96 1.59
CA GLY A 69 -3.58 12.95 0.88
C GLY A 69 -2.53 12.08 1.59
N TRP A 70 -1.27 12.35 1.41
CA TRP A 70 -0.18 11.51 1.88
C TRP A 70 -0.21 11.13 3.39
N ARG A 71 -1.03 11.83 4.22
CA ARG A 71 -1.13 11.59 5.67
C ARG A 71 -2.19 10.56 6.06
N VAL A 72 -3.01 10.14 5.12
CA VAL A 72 -4.00 9.08 5.39
C VAL A 72 -3.26 7.82 5.84
N ASP A 73 -3.80 7.12 6.82
CA ASP A 73 -3.28 5.87 7.42
C ASP A 73 -1.90 6.00 8.12
N TYR A 74 -1.35 7.21 8.17
CA TYR A 74 -0.05 7.44 8.79
C TYR A 74 -0.16 7.66 10.30
N PRO A 75 0.68 7.00 11.12
CA PRO A 75 1.75 6.08 10.75
C PRO A 75 1.35 4.60 10.81
N ASN A 76 0.09 4.27 11.06
CA ASN A 76 -0.34 2.93 11.42
C ASN A 76 -0.09 1.93 10.28
N ALA A 77 -0.43 2.28 9.04
CA ALA A 77 -0.18 1.42 7.89
C ALA A 77 1.32 1.10 7.73
N ASP A 78 2.18 2.12 7.86
CA ASP A 78 3.64 1.98 7.71
C ASP A 78 4.24 1.07 8.77
N LEU A 79 3.82 1.24 10.02
CA LEU A 79 4.31 0.47 11.15
C LEU A 79 3.84 -1.00 11.08
N ASN A 80 2.55 -1.20 10.80
CA ASN A 80 1.97 -2.54 10.69
C ASN A 80 2.57 -3.31 9.51
N PHE A 81 2.73 -2.66 8.34
CA PHE A 81 3.33 -3.31 7.18
C PHE A 81 4.79 -3.69 7.45
N SER A 82 5.59 -2.81 8.03
CA SER A 82 6.98 -3.10 8.41
C SER A 82 7.06 -4.27 9.37
N TYR A 83 6.19 -4.32 10.38
CA TYR A 83 6.14 -5.43 11.34
C TYR A 83 5.75 -6.75 10.68
N ARG A 84 4.77 -6.74 9.77
CA ARG A 84 4.35 -7.96 9.06
C ARG A 84 5.39 -8.47 8.08
N ILE A 85 6.18 -7.60 7.45
CA ILE A 85 7.34 -8.02 6.64
C ILE A 85 8.32 -8.83 7.49
N GLU A 86 8.67 -8.36 8.69
CA GLU A 86 9.53 -9.09 9.63
C GLU A 86 8.96 -10.46 10.01
N GLN A 87 7.64 -10.55 10.17
CA GLN A 87 6.98 -11.80 10.58
C GLN A 87 6.81 -12.80 9.43
N LEU A 88 6.52 -12.33 8.23
CA LEU A 88 6.07 -13.16 7.11
C LEU A 88 7.16 -13.46 6.09
N THR A 89 8.31 -12.78 6.19
CA THR A 89 9.43 -12.92 5.26
C THR A 89 10.75 -13.01 6.01
N ALA A 90 11.84 -13.22 5.27
CA ALA A 90 13.20 -13.12 5.81
C ALA A 90 13.78 -11.69 5.71
N ILE A 91 13.00 -10.71 5.24
CA ILE A 91 13.43 -9.33 5.07
C ILE A 91 13.45 -8.65 6.44
N LYS A 92 14.57 -8.02 6.76
CA LYS A 92 14.67 -7.13 7.92
C LYS A 92 14.03 -5.79 7.58
N ALA A 93 13.16 -5.29 8.46
CA ALA A 93 12.48 -4.02 8.26
C ALA A 93 12.86 -2.99 9.33
N ASP A 94 12.88 -1.72 8.95
CA ASP A 94 12.98 -0.62 9.91
C ASP A 94 11.67 -0.50 10.69
N PRO A 95 11.72 -0.47 12.03
CA PRO A 95 10.50 -0.38 12.84
C PRO A 95 9.74 0.95 12.71
N ASN A 96 10.36 2.01 12.19
CA ASN A 96 9.78 3.34 12.22
C ASN A 96 9.34 3.86 10.84
N GLY A 97 9.81 3.27 9.76
CA GLY A 97 9.61 3.82 8.43
C GLY A 97 10.25 5.20 8.24
N THR A 98 9.93 5.89 7.17
CA THR A 98 10.42 7.25 6.91
C THR A 98 9.50 8.02 5.98
N LEU A 99 9.54 9.36 6.08
CA LEU A 99 8.89 10.26 5.14
C LEU A 99 9.94 10.80 4.15
N VAL A 100 9.60 10.80 2.87
CA VAL A 100 10.43 11.30 1.79
C VAL A 100 9.65 12.27 0.90
N GLU A 101 10.34 13.16 0.22
CA GLU A 101 9.77 14.09 -0.75
C GLU A 101 10.36 13.79 -2.13
N PHE A 102 9.62 14.03 -3.21
CA PHE A 102 10.12 13.82 -4.57
C PHE A 102 11.34 14.68 -4.91
N THR A 103 11.49 15.83 -4.27
CA THR A 103 12.63 16.74 -4.43
C THR A 103 13.80 16.44 -3.49
N GLY A 104 13.61 15.51 -2.55
CA GLY A 104 14.58 15.23 -1.50
C GLY A 104 15.67 14.26 -1.93
N ASN A 105 16.92 14.50 -1.50
CA ASN A 105 18.03 13.55 -1.73
C ASN A 105 17.76 12.18 -1.11
N ARG A 106 17.03 12.11 0.00
CA ARG A 106 16.66 10.87 0.68
C ARG A 106 15.81 9.92 -0.15
N LEU A 107 15.06 10.43 -1.15
CA LEU A 107 14.27 9.60 -2.05
C LEU A 107 15.11 8.49 -2.70
N LYS A 108 16.34 8.83 -3.11
CA LYS A 108 17.25 7.90 -3.81
C LYS A 108 17.82 6.80 -2.92
N GLU A 109 17.70 6.93 -1.59
CA GLU A 109 18.12 5.93 -0.62
C GLU A 109 17.10 4.79 -0.48
N HIS A 110 15.88 4.98 -0.99
CA HIS A 110 14.77 4.04 -0.87
C HIS A 110 14.33 3.52 -2.24
N PRO A 111 14.60 2.26 -2.58
CA PRO A 111 14.24 1.71 -3.89
C PRO A 111 12.73 1.53 -4.09
N PHE A 112 11.96 1.54 -3.00
CA PHE A 112 10.51 1.44 -2.99
C PHE A 112 9.89 2.60 -2.20
N VAL A 113 8.88 3.24 -2.77
CA VAL A 113 8.12 4.30 -2.09
C VAL A 113 6.61 4.07 -2.18
N TYR A 114 5.90 4.51 -1.14
CA TYR A 114 4.45 4.42 -1.03
C TYR A 114 3.79 5.79 -1.16
N ILE A 115 2.77 5.87 -2.01
CA ILE A 115 1.96 7.05 -2.28
C ILE A 115 0.51 6.70 -1.94
N THR A 116 -0.05 7.22 -0.86
CA THR A 116 -1.45 7.02 -0.51
C THR A 116 -2.31 8.20 -0.92
N ASP A 117 -3.60 7.97 -1.14
CA ASP A 117 -4.66 8.95 -1.39
C ASP A 117 -4.30 10.05 -2.43
N PRO A 118 -3.84 9.67 -3.64
CA PRO A 118 -3.39 10.66 -4.63
C PRO A 118 -4.51 11.45 -5.29
N ARG A 119 -5.76 11.37 -4.80
CA ARG A 119 -6.94 12.07 -5.36
C ARG A 119 -6.81 13.59 -5.43
N SER A 120 -5.95 14.17 -4.61
CA SER A 120 -5.67 15.61 -4.59
C SER A 120 -4.25 15.96 -5.00
N MET A 121 -3.50 15.01 -5.52
CA MET A 121 -2.10 15.18 -5.92
C MET A 121 -1.97 16.27 -6.99
N SER A 122 -1.02 17.19 -6.76
CA SER A 122 -0.70 18.28 -7.69
C SER A 122 0.76 18.62 -7.53
N LEU A 123 1.59 18.02 -8.36
CA LEU A 123 3.03 18.10 -8.25
C LEU A 123 3.56 19.45 -8.79
N GLY A 124 4.52 20.05 -8.10
CA GLY A 124 5.36 21.10 -8.64
C GLY A 124 6.29 20.56 -9.75
N GLU A 125 6.85 21.45 -10.57
CA GLU A 125 7.75 21.01 -11.65
C GLU A 125 8.98 20.27 -11.10
N ASP A 126 9.54 20.73 -9.98
CA ASP A 126 10.67 20.09 -9.32
C ASP A 126 10.30 18.68 -8.80
N GLU A 127 9.07 18.50 -8.31
CA GLU A 127 8.58 17.18 -7.88
C GLU A 127 8.39 16.23 -9.07
N VAL A 128 7.86 16.75 -10.19
CA VAL A 128 7.72 15.98 -11.45
C VAL A 128 9.09 15.51 -11.94
N GLU A 129 10.08 16.40 -11.93
CA GLU A 129 11.44 16.06 -12.37
C GLU A 129 12.11 15.06 -11.42
N GLY A 130 12.03 15.30 -10.11
CA GLY A 130 12.60 14.42 -9.09
C GLY A 130 11.98 13.03 -9.12
N PHE A 131 10.66 12.92 -9.27
CA PHE A 131 9.96 11.64 -9.37
C PHE A 131 10.34 10.90 -10.66
N ARG A 132 10.42 11.61 -11.80
CA ARG A 132 10.89 11.03 -13.06
C ARG A 132 12.31 10.49 -12.94
N GLU A 133 13.23 11.28 -12.38
CA GLU A 133 14.61 10.87 -12.18
C GLU A 133 14.71 9.63 -11.29
N TYR A 134 13.99 9.62 -10.17
CA TYR A 134 13.92 8.49 -9.26
C TYR A 134 13.51 7.19 -9.96
N LEU A 135 12.41 7.23 -10.71
CA LEU A 135 11.88 6.06 -11.39
C LEU A 135 12.80 5.57 -12.51
N LEU A 136 13.40 6.47 -13.28
CA LEU A 136 14.34 6.10 -14.36
C LEU A 136 15.65 5.52 -13.83
N ASN A 137 16.03 5.85 -12.59
CA ASN A 137 17.25 5.34 -11.95
C ASN A 137 17.03 4.09 -11.08
N GLY A 138 15.92 3.39 -11.26
CA GLY A 138 15.68 2.10 -10.60
C GLY A 138 14.68 2.14 -9.46
N GLY A 139 14.17 3.31 -9.11
CA GLY A 139 13.10 3.44 -8.11
C GLY A 139 11.81 2.75 -8.53
N PHE A 140 10.99 2.41 -7.53
CA PHE A 140 9.68 1.81 -7.71
C PHE A 140 8.65 2.52 -6.81
N PHE A 141 7.44 2.75 -7.32
CA PHE A 141 6.34 3.28 -6.51
C PHE A 141 5.16 2.31 -6.42
N MET A 142 4.48 2.33 -5.28
CA MET A 142 3.12 1.82 -5.12
C MET A 142 2.22 3.02 -4.81
N ALA A 143 1.19 3.25 -5.63
CA ALA A 143 0.15 4.22 -5.34
C ALA A 143 -1.14 3.49 -4.98
N ASP A 144 -1.88 3.99 -3.97
CA ASP A 144 -2.99 3.28 -3.35
C ASP A 144 -4.02 4.24 -2.76
N ASP A 145 -5.16 3.77 -2.29
CA ASP A 145 -6.27 4.51 -1.71
C ASP A 145 -6.80 5.63 -2.62
N PHE A 146 -7.27 5.27 -3.79
CA PHE A 146 -8.03 6.20 -4.62
C PHE A 146 -9.08 5.47 -5.44
N TRP A 147 -10.22 6.13 -5.58
CA TRP A 147 -11.44 5.51 -6.03
C TRP A 147 -12.11 6.39 -7.11
N SER A 148 -12.91 5.79 -7.99
CA SER A 148 -13.61 6.49 -9.07
C SER A 148 -12.73 7.01 -10.22
N GLU A 149 -13.39 7.30 -11.34
CA GLU A 149 -12.71 7.86 -12.52
C GLU A 149 -12.11 9.25 -12.25
N SER A 150 -12.76 10.07 -11.43
CA SER A 150 -12.24 11.43 -11.14
C SER A 150 -10.95 11.43 -10.34
N GLU A 151 -10.79 10.48 -9.40
CA GLU A 151 -9.57 10.34 -8.63
C GLU A 151 -8.47 9.70 -9.49
N TRP A 152 -8.84 8.72 -10.34
CA TRP A 152 -7.94 8.18 -11.35
C TRP A 152 -7.43 9.26 -12.31
N GLU A 153 -8.30 10.10 -12.87
CA GLU A 153 -7.93 11.19 -13.77
C GLU A 153 -6.94 12.17 -13.13
N THR A 154 -7.09 12.43 -11.82
CA THR A 154 -6.16 13.29 -11.09
C THR A 154 -4.77 12.67 -11.04
N PHE A 155 -4.66 11.42 -10.59
CA PHE A 155 -3.39 10.70 -10.55
C PHE A 155 -2.78 10.54 -11.96
N TYR A 156 -3.58 10.10 -12.92
CA TYR A 156 -3.15 9.89 -14.31
C TYR A 156 -2.59 11.18 -14.93
N ARG A 157 -3.25 12.32 -14.72
CA ARG A 157 -2.77 13.62 -15.22
C ARG A 157 -1.38 13.97 -14.67
N GLU A 158 -1.14 13.76 -13.40
CA GLU A 158 0.17 14.02 -12.81
C GLU A 158 1.21 13.01 -13.34
N MET A 159 0.86 11.76 -13.48
CA MET A 159 1.74 10.75 -14.11
C MET A 159 2.05 11.05 -15.59
N LYS A 160 1.13 11.66 -16.32
CA LYS A 160 1.39 12.14 -17.70
C LYS A 160 2.35 13.33 -17.75
N ARG A 161 2.48 14.11 -16.67
CA ARG A 161 3.54 15.11 -16.54
C ARG A 161 4.89 14.45 -16.23
N VAL A 162 4.89 13.43 -15.40
CA VAL A 162 6.10 12.62 -15.13
C VAL A 162 6.55 11.89 -16.39
N PHE A 163 5.66 11.21 -17.08
CA PHE A 163 5.92 10.42 -18.29
C PHE A 163 4.92 10.69 -19.41
N PRO A 164 5.13 11.71 -20.24
CA PRO A 164 4.18 12.09 -21.30
C PRO A 164 3.87 10.96 -22.31
N ASN A 165 4.83 10.07 -22.54
CA ASN A 165 4.75 9.02 -23.56
C ASN A 165 4.59 7.60 -23.02
N ILE A 166 4.35 7.44 -21.72
CA ILE A 166 4.10 6.13 -21.11
C ILE A 166 2.60 6.06 -20.75
N GLU A 167 1.98 4.97 -21.21
CA GLU A 167 0.63 4.62 -20.81
C GLU A 167 0.69 3.49 -19.76
N PRO A 168 -0.14 3.57 -18.72
CA PRO A 168 -0.25 2.48 -17.74
C PRO A 168 -0.92 1.25 -18.37
N VAL A 169 -0.51 0.08 -17.91
CA VAL A 169 -1.05 -1.20 -18.34
C VAL A 169 -1.83 -1.81 -17.18
N ASP A 170 -3.14 -2.06 -17.34
CA ASP A 170 -3.91 -2.78 -16.35
C ASP A 170 -3.49 -4.26 -16.35
N LEU A 171 -2.81 -4.68 -15.29
CA LEU A 171 -2.28 -6.03 -15.19
C LEU A 171 -3.40 -7.07 -15.13
N ALA A 172 -3.30 -8.12 -15.91
CA ALA A 172 -4.17 -9.29 -15.80
C ALA A 172 -3.83 -10.10 -14.53
N VAL A 173 -4.78 -10.84 -13.98
CA VAL A 173 -4.61 -11.57 -12.71
C VAL A 173 -3.55 -12.68 -12.79
N ASP A 174 -3.23 -13.15 -13.99
CA ASP A 174 -2.16 -14.13 -14.24
C ASP A 174 -0.76 -13.50 -14.32
N HIS A 175 -0.66 -12.15 -14.21
CA HIS A 175 0.64 -11.48 -14.15
C HIS A 175 1.41 -11.94 -12.91
N PRO A 176 2.74 -12.17 -13.00
CA PRO A 176 3.57 -12.66 -11.89
C PRO A 176 3.43 -11.86 -10.60
N LEU A 177 3.11 -10.57 -10.66
CA LEU A 177 2.88 -9.73 -9.49
C LEU A 177 1.85 -10.32 -8.51
N PHE A 178 0.79 -10.96 -9.02
CA PHE A 178 -0.27 -11.53 -8.17
C PHE A 178 0.07 -12.90 -7.59
N ASN A 179 1.19 -13.49 -7.99
CA ASN A 179 1.61 -14.82 -7.55
C ASN A 179 3.10 -14.86 -7.16
N HIS A 180 3.68 -13.71 -6.82
CA HIS A 180 5.13 -13.60 -6.63
C HIS A 180 5.60 -14.34 -5.37
N VAL A 181 4.93 -14.11 -4.24
CA VAL A 181 5.15 -14.77 -2.95
C VAL A 181 3.89 -15.48 -2.49
N PHE A 182 2.79 -14.75 -2.49
CA PHE A 182 1.48 -15.25 -2.11
C PHE A 182 0.59 -15.40 -3.35
N PRO A 183 -0.02 -16.56 -3.57
CA PRO A 183 -0.92 -16.76 -4.70
C PRO A 183 -2.24 -15.99 -4.47
N LEU A 184 -2.55 -15.07 -5.38
CA LEU A 184 -3.81 -14.34 -5.40
C LEU A 184 -4.57 -14.73 -6.68
N ASN A 185 -5.79 -15.22 -6.53
CA ASN A 185 -6.62 -15.68 -7.63
C ASN A 185 -7.54 -14.60 -8.20
N GLU A 186 -7.51 -13.42 -7.61
CA GLU A 186 -8.27 -12.23 -8.02
C GLU A 186 -7.41 -10.98 -7.81
N LYS A 187 -7.80 -9.88 -8.43
CA LYS A 187 -7.26 -8.56 -8.07
C LYS A 187 -7.85 -8.16 -6.73
N PRO A 188 -7.06 -8.01 -5.67
CA PRO A 188 -7.60 -7.66 -4.35
C PRO A 188 -8.35 -6.34 -4.38
N GLN A 189 -9.49 -6.31 -3.71
CA GLN A 189 -10.22 -5.09 -3.37
C GLN A 189 -10.39 -5.06 -1.86
N VAL A 190 -9.90 -4.01 -1.25
CA VAL A 190 -9.89 -3.77 0.20
C VAL A 190 -10.55 -2.42 0.42
N PRO A 191 -11.61 -2.32 1.18
CA PRO A 191 -12.22 -1.06 1.61
C PRO A 191 -11.81 -0.75 3.06
N SER A 192 -12.17 0.45 3.56
CA SER A 192 -12.08 0.77 4.99
C SER A 192 -12.95 -0.16 5.86
N GLU A 193 -12.69 -0.20 7.16
CA GLU A 193 -13.43 -1.09 8.08
C GLU A 193 -14.93 -0.74 8.14
N ASP A 194 -15.27 0.53 7.93
CA ASP A 194 -16.64 1.03 8.02
C ASP A 194 -17.38 1.13 6.66
N TRP A 195 -16.83 0.55 5.57
CA TRP A 195 -17.36 0.67 4.19
C TRP A 195 -18.84 0.31 4.05
N TYR A 196 -19.33 -0.57 4.91
CA TYR A 196 -20.68 -1.14 4.83
C TYR A 196 -21.76 -0.26 5.46
N VAL A 197 -21.43 0.66 6.38
CA VAL A 197 -22.38 1.32 7.29
C VAL A 197 -23.46 2.15 6.60
N ASP A 198 -23.20 2.63 5.40
CA ASP A 198 -24.19 3.45 4.67
C ASP A 198 -25.32 2.64 4.05
N ARG A 199 -25.11 1.34 3.80
CA ARG A 199 -26.05 0.50 3.05
C ARG A 199 -26.44 -0.79 3.74
N PHE A 200 -25.64 -1.24 4.70
CA PHE A 200 -25.82 -2.54 5.36
C PHE A 200 -25.76 -2.38 6.88
N ALA A 201 -26.49 -3.23 7.60
CA ALA A 201 -26.47 -3.21 9.07
C ALA A 201 -25.23 -3.92 9.63
N THR A 202 -24.60 -4.81 8.86
CA THR A 202 -23.42 -5.56 9.29
C THR A 202 -22.45 -5.75 8.11
N PRO A 203 -21.12 -5.86 8.38
CA PRO A 203 -20.13 -6.13 7.35
C PRO A 203 -20.39 -7.47 6.63
N GLN A 204 -20.93 -8.47 7.33
CA GLN A 204 -21.25 -9.75 6.72
C GLN A 204 -22.34 -9.62 5.65
N GLN A 205 -23.37 -8.79 5.88
CA GLN A 205 -24.41 -8.54 4.88
C GLN A 205 -23.86 -7.87 3.62
N ALA A 206 -22.91 -6.94 3.78
CA ALA A 206 -22.24 -6.32 2.65
C ALA A 206 -21.45 -7.35 1.83
N LEU A 207 -20.66 -8.17 2.51
CA LEU A 207 -19.85 -9.22 1.87
C LEU A 207 -20.73 -10.26 1.16
N ASP A 208 -21.82 -10.71 1.78
CA ASP A 208 -22.78 -11.65 1.18
C ASP A 208 -23.48 -11.07 -0.05
N SER A 209 -23.57 -9.74 -0.12
CA SER A 209 -24.07 -8.99 -1.28
C SER A 209 -23.01 -8.73 -2.34
N GLY A 210 -21.77 -9.21 -2.13
CA GLY A 210 -20.65 -9.02 -3.03
C GLY A 210 -20.01 -7.63 -2.98
N VAL A 211 -20.34 -6.81 -1.97
CA VAL A 211 -19.82 -5.45 -1.82
C VAL A 211 -18.50 -5.50 -1.04
N THR A 212 -17.43 -5.05 -1.67
CA THR A 212 -16.07 -4.98 -1.11
C THR A 212 -15.39 -3.63 -1.43
N TRP A 213 -16.17 -2.58 -1.67
CA TRP A 213 -15.69 -1.26 -2.07
C TRP A 213 -16.35 -0.16 -1.24
N GLU A 214 -15.76 1.03 -1.26
CA GLU A 214 -16.23 2.24 -0.60
C GLU A 214 -17.63 2.66 -1.08
N THR A 215 -18.68 2.25 -0.36
CA THR A 215 -20.06 2.48 -0.79
C THR A 215 -20.46 3.95 -0.81
N LYS A 216 -19.78 4.79 -0.03
CA LYS A 216 -19.96 6.26 -0.01
C LYS A 216 -19.56 6.92 -1.32
N ARG A 217 -18.62 6.32 -2.05
CA ARG A 217 -18.04 6.86 -3.28
C ARG A 217 -18.72 6.35 -4.55
N TYR A 218 -19.54 5.30 -4.44
CA TYR A 218 -20.22 4.67 -5.58
C TYR A 218 -21.70 4.44 -5.31
N GLU A 219 -22.54 5.10 -6.12
CA GLU A 219 -23.99 4.99 -5.98
C GLU A 219 -24.63 3.98 -6.95
N SER A 220 -24.07 3.76 -8.12
CA SER A 220 -24.75 3.10 -9.23
C SER A 220 -24.10 1.87 -9.84
N MET A 221 -22.79 1.72 -9.77
CA MET A 221 -22.08 0.55 -10.31
C MET A 221 -20.92 0.14 -9.42
N PRO A 222 -20.73 -1.19 -9.20
CA PRO A 222 -19.58 -1.67 -8.44
C PRO A 222 -18.28 -1.33 -9.18
N PRO A 223 -17.34 -0.64 -8.53
CA PRO A 223 -16.02 -0.39 -9.11
C PRO A 223 -15.23 -1.70 -9.18
N LYS A 224 -14.50 -1.89 -10.26
CA LYS A 224 -13.56 -3.00 -10.36
C LYS A 224 -12.18 -2.53 -9.90
N PRO A 225 -11.45 -3.33 -9.12
CA PRO A 225 -10.08 -3.01 -8.79
C PRO A 225 -9.18 -3.14 -10.03
N HIS A 226 -8.32 -2.14 -10.23
CA HIS A 226 -7.34 -2.11 -11.30
C HIS A 226 -5.94 -1.98 -10.70
N TYR A 227 -4.97 -2.64 -11.31
CA TYR A 227 -3.56 -2.55 -10.95
C TYR A 227 -2.79 -2.07 -12.18
N TYR A 228 -2.67 -0.75 -12.30
CA TYR A 228 -2.06 -0.09 -13.44
C TYR A 228 -0.55 0.00 -13.28
N ALA A 229 0.19 -0.81 -14.04
CA ALA A 229 1.64 -0.81 -14.03
C ALA A 229 2.23 0.18 -15.04
N TYR A 230 3.32 0.82 -14.67
CA TYR A 230 4.10 1.72 -15.50
C TYR A 230 5.42 1.06 -15.84
N PHE A 231 5.72 0.91 -17.14
CA PHE A 231 6.93 0.25 -17.62
C PHE A 231 7.88 1.24 -18.31
N ASP A 232 9.17 1.09 -18.07
CA ASP A 232 10.18 1.81 -18.81
C ASP A 232 10.39 1.20 -20.22
N LYS A 233 11.23 1.85 -21.02
CA LYS A 233 11.54 1.41 -22.40
C LYS A 233 12.24 0.04 -22.47
N LYS A 234 12.77 -0.46 -21.36
CA LYS A 234 13.43 -1.76 -21.24
C LYS A 234 12.47 -2.86 -20.75
N GLY A 235 11.24 -2.49 -20.44
CA GLY A 235 10.23 -3.41 -19.90
C GLY A 235 10.32 -3.61 -18.39
N ARG A 236 11.13 -2.83 -17.64
CA ARG A 236 11.14 -2.86 -16.18
C ARG A 236 9.91 -2.14 -15.68
N MET A 237 9.18 -2.74 -14.74
CA MET A 237 8.09 -2.07 -14.03
C MET A 237 8.69 -1.03 -13.09
N MET A 238 8.25 0.21 -13.23
CA MET A 238 8.66 1.35 -12.40
C MET A 238 7.68 1.61 -11.25
N GLY A 239 6.51 1.00 -11.28
CA GLY A 239 5.52 1.13 -10.23
C GLY A 239 4.17 0.61 -10.62
N VAL A 240 3.28 0.52 -9.63
CA VAL A 240 1.90 0.08 -9.77
C VAL A 240 0.96 1.01 -9.02
N ALA A 241 -0.15 1.37 -9.66
CA ALA A 241 -1.23 2.13 -9.07
C ALA A 241 -2.42 1.19 -8.83
N CYS A 242 -2.79 1.03 -7.55
CA CYS A 242 -3.88 0.19 -7.08
C CYS A 242 -5.15 1.03 -7.03
N HIS A 243 -5.92 1.04 -8.11
CA HIS A 243 -7.11 1.87 -8.26
C HIS A 243 -8.38 1.10 -7.88
N ASN A 244 -9.34 1.76 -7.26
CA ASN A 244 -10.58 1.19 -6.71
C ASN A 244 -10.32 0.14 -5.63
N THR A 245 -9.33 0.36 -4.82
CA THR A 245 -8.96 -0.43 -3.66
C THR A 245 -8.15 0.43 -2.70
N ASP A 246 -8.11 0.04 -1.44
CA ASP A 246 -7.31 0.63 -0.38
C ASP A 246 -6.56 -0.49 0.34
N ILE A 247 -5.39 -0.82 -0.19
CA ILE A 247 -4.54 -1.87 0.40
C ILE A 247 -3.99 -1.39 1.74
N GLY A 248 -3.75 -0.06 1.88
CA GLY A 248 -3.26 0.59 3.08
C GLY A 248 -4.18 0.47 4.27
N ASP A 249 -5.50 0.59 4.07
CA ASP A 249 -6.50 0.39 5.12
C ASP A 249 -6.43 -1.02 5.72
N GLY A 250 -6.16 -2.02 4.90
CA GLY A 250 -5.97 -3.38 5.41
C GLY A 250 -4.75 -3.53 6.32
N TRP A 251 -3.78 -2.62 6.26
CA TRP A 251 -2.64 -2.55 7.18
C TRP A 251 -2.95 -1.66 8.38
N GLU A 252 -3.52 -0.46 8.14
CA GLU A 252 -3.89 0.49 9.20
C GLU A 252 -4.88 -0.13 10.18
N GLU A 253 -5.93 -0.71 9.64
CA GLU A 253 -7.08 -1.19 10.38
C GLU A 253 -7.00 -2.68 10.76
N GLU A 254 -5.83 -3.31 10.68
CA GLU A 254 -5.66 -4.73 11.03
C GLU A 254 -6.18 -5.07 12.44
N GLY A 255 -6.13 -4.09 13.33
CA GLY A 255 -6.57 -4.19 14.71
C GLY A 255 -8.02 -3.78 14.97
N ALA A 256 -8.74 -3.21 14.00
CA ALA A 256 -10.07 -2.66 14.17
C ALA A 256 -11.07 -3.74 14.64
N THR A 257 -11.22 -4.79 13.86
CA THR A 257 -11.99 -5.97 14.26
C THR A 257 -11.32 -7.27 13.80
N PRO A 258 -11.47 -8.38 14.55
CA PRO A 258 -11.01 -9.69 14.08
C PRO A 258 -11.70 -10.15 12.80
N TRP A 259 -12.92 -9.63 12.53
CA TRP A 259 -13.66 -9.93 11.32
C TRP A 259 -13.02 -9.26 10.12
N TYR A 260 -12.69 -7.95 10.21
CA TYR A 260 -12.04 -7.20 9.13
C TYR A 260 -10.65 -7.80 8.80
N PHE A 261 -9.84 -8.04 9.84
CA PHE A 261 -8.54 -8.70 9.68
C PHE A 261 -8.63 -10.00 8.87
N LYS A 262 -9.57 -10.88 9.25
CA LYS A 262 -9.74 -12.19 8.61
C LYS A 262 -10.20 -12.10 7.16
N HIS A 263 -10.95 -11.07 6.77
CA HIS A 263 -11.57 -10.98 5.44
C HIS A 263 -10.80 -10.08 4.47
N PHE A 264 -10.02 -9.12 4.99
CA PHE A 264 -9.30 -8.14 4.18
C PHE A 264 -7.80 -8.09 4.45
N SER A 265 -7.38 -7.87 5.69
CA SER A 265 -5.96 -7.70 6.02
C SER A 265 -5.14 -8.95 5.70
N GLU A 266 -5.50 -10.08 6.30
CA GLU A 266 -4.79 -11.35 6.18
C GLU A 266 -4.83 -11.94 4.77
N PRO A 267 -5.99 -12.08 4.09
CA PRO A 267 -6.06 -12.76 2.80
C PRO A 267 -5.75 -11.89 1.58
N LYS A 268 -5.82 -10.56 1.69
CA LYS A 268 -5.75 -9.64 0.55
C LYS A 268 -4.66 -8.59 0.70
N SER A 269 -4.72 -7.77 1.74
CA SER A 269 -3.89 -6.58 1.87
C SER A 269 -2.41 -6.93 2.08
N TYR A 270 -2.07 -7.75 3.09
CA TYR A 270 -0.68 -8.15 3.31
C TYR A 270 -0.11 -8.99 2.16
N PRO A 271 -0.82 -10.00 1.63
CA PRO A 271 -0.35 -10.73 0.47
C PRO A 271 -0.03 -9.84 -0.73
N MET A 272 -0.90 -8.89 -1.04
CA MET A 272 -0.69 -7.99 -2.19
C MET A 272 0.48 -7.04 -1.96
N GLY A 273 0.55 -6.38 -0.80
CA GLY A 273 1.65 -5.46 -0.48
C GLY A 273 3.01 -6.16 -0.49
N ILE A 274 3.10 -7.37 0.08
CA ILE A 274 4.34 -8.16 0.08
C ILE A 274 4.70 -8.62 -1.33
N ASN A 275 3.73 -9.04 -2.13
CA ASN A 275 3.96 -9.39 -3.53
C ASN A 275 4.54 -8.19 -4.30
N ILE A 276 3.96 -6.99 -4.17
CA ILE A 276 4.44 -5.77 -4.82
C ILE A 276 5.86 -5.44 -4.38
N LEU A 277 6.11 -5.44 -3.08
CA LEU A 277 7.42 -5.11 -2.53
C LEU A 277 8.51 -6.07 -3.03
N ILE A 278 8.29 -7.38 -2.91
CA ILE A 278 9.31 -8.37 -3.30
C ILE A 278 9.47 -8.38 -4.81
N TYR A 279 8.40 -8.17 -5.59
CA TYR A 279 8.50 -7.98 -7.02
C TYR A 279 9.42 -6.78 -7.36
N ALA A 280 9.21 -5.65 -6.73
CA ALA A 280 10.05 -4.45 -6.91
C ALA A 280 11.53 -4.68 -6.56
N MET A 281 11.81 -5.52 -5.55
CA MET A 281 13.18 -5.84 -5.12
C MET A 281 13.90 -6.85 -6.04
N THR A 282 13.18 -7.58 -6.88
CA THR A 282 13.71 -8.70 -7.66
C THR A 282 13.66 -8.51 -9.17
N HIS A 283 13.02 -7.48 -9.67
CA HIS A 283 12.82 -7.15 -11.09
C HIS A 283 13.19 -5.71 -11.40
#